data_4212fe89f0f50308100a0ca19d7526c4
#
_entry.id   4212fe89f0f50308100a0ca19d7526c4
#
_cell.length_a   1.000
_cell.length_b   1.000
_cell.length_c   1.000
_cell.angle_alpha   90.00
_cell.angle_beta   90.00
_cell.angle_gamma   90.00
#
_symmetry.space_group_name_H-M   'P 1'
#
loop_
_entity.id
_entity.type
_entity.pdbx_description
1 polymer ?
#
loop_
_entity_poly.entity_id
_entity_poly.type
_entity_poly.pdbx_seq_one_letter_code
_entity_poly.pdbx_strand_id
1 'polypeptide(L)'
;LTEETKYLINDYSISKMKDGVMIINTGRGQLIHTNALIEGLKNKKIGSAGLDVYEEESEYFYEDQSDRIIDDDVLARLLSFNNVIVTSHQAFFTHEAMENIAATTLQNIKDFINHKPLLNEVKK
;
A
#
# COMPACT_ATOMS: atom_id res chain seq x y z
N LEU A 1 -6.08 2.81 8.05
CA LEU A 1 -5.34 4.01 8.43
C LEU A 1 -6.19 4.86 9.38
N THR A 2 -5.65 5.22 10.53
CA THR A 2 -6.23 6.13 11.52
C THR A 2 -5.20 7.20 11.85
N GLU A 3 -5.61 8.28 12.55
CA GLU A 3 -4.68 9.30 13.02
C GLU A 3 -3.55 8.72 13.90
N GLU A 4 -3.86 7.67 14.67
CA GLU A 4 -2.90 7.00 15.56
C GLU A 4 -1.90 6.12 14.80
N THR A 5 -2.28 5.61 13.61
CA THR A 5 -1.44 4.73 12.81
C THR A 5 -0.72 5.45 11.67
N LYS A 6 -1.08 6.71 11.42
CA LYS A 6 -0.39 7.54 10.44
C LYS A 6 1.08 7.70 10.83
N TYR A 7 1.97 7.43 9.88
CA TYR A 7 3.41 7.47 10.08
C TYR A 7 3.91 6.60 11.25
N LEU A 8 3.28 5.44 11.43
CA LEU A 8 3.75 4.43 12.38
C LEU A 8 5.22 4.06 12.13
N ILE A 9 5.61 4.01 10.86
CA ILE A 9 6.99 3.84 10.42
C ILE A 9 7.55 5.22 10.07
N ASN A 10 8.42 5.73 10.94
CA ASN A 10 9.06 7.03 10.89
C ASN A 10 10.52 6.94 11.36
N ASP A 11 11.26 8.04 11.40
CA ASP A 11 12.66 8.06 11.82
C ASP A 11 12.88 7.42 13.19
N TYR A 12 11.99 7.69 14.16
CA TYR A 12 12.12 7.13 15.51
C TYR A 12 11.91 5.61 15.50
N SER A 13 10.83 5.11 14.89
CA SER A 13 10.56 3.67 14.85
C SER A 13 11.64 2.92 14.05
N ILE A 14 12.09 3.49 12.91
CA ILE A 14 13.18 2.93 12.11
C ILE A 14 14.47 2.84 12.95
N SER A 15 14.79 3.86 13.76
CA SER A 15 16.00 3.84 14.62
C SER A 15 16.03 2.66 15.60
N LYS A 16 14.86 2.14 15.99
CA LYS A 16 14.72 1.00 16.92
C LYS A 16 14.75 -0.36 16.25
N MET A 17 14.64 -0.41 14.93
CA MET A 17 14.68 -1.66 14.17
C MET A 17 16.09 -2.22 14.10
N LYS A 18 16.21 -3.50 13.73
CA LYS A 18 17.51 -4.11 13.41
C LYS A 18 18.09 -3.49 12.14
N ASP A 19 19.41 -3.42 12.06
CA ASP A 19 20.08 -2.98 10.84
C ASP A 19 19.84 -3.97 9.70
N GLY A 20 19.62 -3.45 8.50
CA GLY A 20 19.31 -4.25 7.33
C GLY A 20 17.90 -4.84 7.30
N VAL A 21 16.96 -4.33 8.11
CA VAL A 21 15.57 -4.79 8.13
C VAL A 21 14.91 -4.66 6.76
N MET A 22 14.05 -5.62 6.40
CA MET A 22 13.16 -5.53 5.26
C MET A 22 11.81 -4.99 5.71
N ILE A 23 11.29 -4.00 5.01
CA ILE A 23 9.94 -3.43 5.24
C ILE A 23 9.04 -3.81 4.08
N ILE A 24 7.86 -4.36 4.39
CA ILE A 24 6.83 -4.66 3.39
C ILE A 24 5.54 -3.94 3.80
N ASN A 25 4.97 -3.15 2.89
CA ASN A 25 3.71 -2.45 3.10
C ASN A 25 2.71 -2.78 2.00
N THR A 26 1.69 -3.56 2.35
CA THR A 26 0.52 -3.88 1.52
C THR A 26 -0.77 -3.32 2.11
N GLY A 27 -0.67 -2.40 3.05
CA GLY A 27 -1.79 -1.84 3.79
C GLY A 27 -2.24 -0.48 3.27
N ARG A 28 -1.59 0.59 3.75
CA ARG A 28 -1.85 1.97 3.32
C ARG A 28 -0.53 2.74 3.27
N GLY A 29 -0.37 3.58 2.24
CA GLY A 29 0.88 4.34 2.02
C GLY A 29 1.29 5.18 3.22
N GLN A 30 0.37 5.94 3.77
CA GLN A 30 0.61 6.83 4.93
C GLN A 30 0.91 6.11 6.27
N LEU A 31 0.99 4.78 6.31
CA LEU A 31 1.59 4.07 7.45
C LEU A 31 3.09 4.32 7.55
N ILE A 32 3.73 4.66 6.43
CA ILE A 32 5.15 4.93 6.35
C ILE A 32 5.36 6.39 5.97
N HIS A 33 6.20 7.09 6.72
CA HIS A 33 6.71 8.39 6.31
C HIS A 33 7.77 8.16 5.23
N THR A 34 7.47 8.51 3.99
CA THR A 34 8.28 8.13 2.83
C THR A 34 9.71 8.68 2.88
N ASN A 35 9.91 9.92 3.34
CA ASN A 35 11.24 10.48 3.48
C ASN A 35 12.08 9.74 4.53
N ALA A 36 11.49 9.30 5.64
CA ALA A 36 12.18 8.49 6.64
C ALA A 36 12.61 7.12 6.08
N LEU A 37 11.75 6.50 5.24
CA LEU A 37 12.09 5.27 4.53
C LEU A 37 13.29 5.48 3.59
N ILE A 38 13.28 6.55 2.79
CA ILE A 38 14.37 6.88 1.87
C ILE A 38 15.70 7.07 2.62
N GLU A 39 15.70 7.83 3.71
CA GLU A 39 16.90 8.02 4.52
C GLU A 39 17.36 6.71 5.17
N GLY A 40 16.43 5.87 5.64
CA GLY A 40 16.74 4.53 6.15
C GLY A 40 17.37 3.61 5.11
N LEU A 41 16.94 3.66 3.85
CA LEU A 41 17.53 2.91 2.74
C LEU A 41 18.93 3.44 2.38
N LYS A 42 19.12 4.76 2.34
CA LYS A 42 20.42 5.41 2.01
C LYS A 42 21.49 5.05 3.02
N ASN A 43 21.17 5.06 4.30
CA ASN A 43 22.13 4.77 5.38
C ASN A 43 22.19 3.26 5.72
N LYS A 44 21.50 2.40 4.94
CA LYS A 44 21.46 0.93 5.12
C LYS A 44 20.85 0.45 6.44
N LYS A 45 20.15 1.31 7.17
CA LYS A 45 19.34 0.92 8.32
C LYS A 45 18.20 0.01 7.85
N ILE A 46 17.62 0.35 6.70
CA ILE A 46 16.66 -0.49 5.97
C ILE A 46 17.42 -1.17 4.83
N GLY A 47 17.39 -2.49 4.81
CA GLY A 47 18.08 -3.31 3.82
C GLY A 47 17.32 -3.42 2.50
N SER A 48 15.96 -3.39 2.55
CA SER A 48 15.11 -3.45 1.37
C SER A 48 13.68 -3.04 1.71
N ALA A 49 12.89 -2.69 0.69
CA ALA A 49 11.46 -2.42 0.86
C ALA A 49 10.62 -3.01 -0.28
N GLY A 50 9.43 -3.54 0.09
CA GLY A 50 8.37 -3.93 -0.84
C GLY A 50 7.12 -3.09 -0.55
N LEU A 51 6.72 -2.27 -1.51
CA LEU A 51 5.66 -1.28 -1.35
C LEU A 51 4.58 -1.55 -2.38
N ASP A 52 3.42 -2.02 -1.96
CA ASP A 52 2.23 -2.13 -2.81
C ASP A 52 1.37 -0.86 -2.75
N VAL A 53 1.68 0.02 -1.82
CA VAL A 53 0.99 1.28 -1.54
C VAL A 53 2.01 2.40 -1.33
N TYR A 54 1.63 3.60 -1.72
CA TYR A 54 2.47 4.79 -1.63
C TYR A 54 1.71 5.93 -0.94
N GLU A 55 2.42 6.88 -0.35
CA GLU A 55 1.84 7.95 0.46
C GLU A 55 0.87 8.84 -0.35
N GLU A 56 1.20 9.11 -1.60
CA GLU A 56 0.43 9.94 -2.55
C GLU A 56 -0.10 9.11 -3.73
N GLU A 57 -0.48 7.86 -3.51
CA GLU A 57 -0.88 6.89 -4.54
C GLU A 57 -2.07 7.31 -5.40
N SER A 58 -2.95 8.22 -4.90
CA SER A 58 -4.17 8.60 -5.59
C SER A 58 -3.94 9.29 -6.94
N GLU A 59 -2.77 9.87 -7.16
CA GLU A 59 -2.46 10.58 -8.40
C GLU A 59 -1.81 9.68 -9.45
N TYR A 60 -1.10 8.63 -9.02
CA TYR A 60 -0.24 7.82 -9.89
C TYR A 60 -0.69 6.38 -10.11
N PHE A 61 -1.48 5.80 -9.21
CA PHE A 61 -1.78 4.37 -9.24
C PHE A 61 -3.06 4.00 -9.97
N TYR A 62 -3.95 4.97 -10.23
CA TYR A 62 -5.26 4.72 -10.81
C TYR A 62 -5.43 5.24 -12.25
N GLU A 63 -4.42 5.93 -12.77
CA GLU A 63 -4.40 6.41 -14.15
C GLU A 63 -3.21 5.81 -14.90
N ASP A 64 -3.40 5.55 -16.20
CA ASP A 64 -2.29 5.15 -17.09
C ASP A 64 -1.36 6.36 -17.32
N GLN A 65 -0.19 6.29 -16.72
CA GLN A 65 0.84 7.32 -16.81
C GLN A 65 2.04 6.86 -17.65
N SER A 66 1.89 5.78 -18.44
CA SER A 66 3.01 5.15 -19.17
C SER A 66 3.75 6.10 -20.12
N ASP A 67 3.04 7.10 -20.63
CA ASP A 67 3.58 8.10 -21.58
C ASP A 67 4.01 9.42 -20.91
N ARG A 68 3.96 9.50 -19.58
CA ARG A 68 4.31 10.72 -18.83
C ARG A 68 5.57 10.55 -18.00
N ILE A 69 6.27 11.65 -17.82
CA ILE A 69 7.38 11.73 -16.86
C ILE A 69 6.75 11.70 -15.45
N ILE A 70 7.30 10.88 -14.57
CA ILE A 70 6.90 10.87 -13.16
C ILE A 70 7.32 12.23 -12.57
N ASP A 71 6.34 13.09 -12.29
CA ASP A 71 6.54 14.43 -11.72
C ASP A 71 6.57 14.39 -10.18
N ASP A 72 6.78 13.21 -9.62
CA ASP A 72 6.99 12.97 -8.20
C ASP A 72 8.44 12.55 -7.94
N ASP A 73 9.25 13.50 -7.53
CA ASP A 73 10.66 13.29 -7.21
C ASP A 73 10.87 12.24 -6.11
N VAL A 74 9.93 12.09 -5.19
CA VAL A 74 10.00 11.16 -4.07
C VAL A 74 9.74 9.74 -4.56
N LEU A 75 8.71 9.54 -5.38
CA LEU A 75 8.43 8.25 -6.02
C LEU A 75 9.58 7.86 -6.99
N ALA A 76 10.03 8.79 -7.83
CA ALA A 76 11.16 8.56 -8.71
C ALA A 76 12.41 8.14 -7.92
N ARG A 77 12.65 8.77 -6.77
CA ARG A 77 13.74 8.41 -5.86
C ARG A 77 13.58 6.99 -5.31
N LEU A 78 12.41 6.59 -4.85
CA LEU A 78 12.13 5.23 -4.39
C LEU A 78 12.40 4.20 -5.49
N LEU A 79 11.92 4.45 -6.71
CA LEU A 79 12.12 3.57 -7.86
C LEU A 79 13.59 3.48 -8.29
N SER A 80 14.44 4.43 -7.92
CA SER A 80 15.87 4.41 -8.21
C SER A 80 16.69 3.46 -7.32
N PHE A 81 16.13 2.94 -6.23
CA PHE A 81 16.81 1.98 -5.37
C PHE A 81 16.71 0.55 -5.91
N ASN A 82 17.82 -0.14 -6.09
CA ASN A 82 17.86 -1.53 -6.58
C ASN A 82 17.24 -2.56 -5.61
N ASN A 83 17.07 -2.18 -4.36
CA ASN A 83 16.52 -2.99 -3.27
C ASN A 83 15.13 -2.54 -2.83
N VAL A 84 14.41 -1.83 -3.70
CA VAL A 84 13.01 -1.43 -3.52
C VAL A 84 12.17 -1.99 -4.66
N ILE A 85 11.03 -2.57 -4.32
CA ILE A 85 10.00 -2.99 -5.27
C ILE A 85 8.74 -2.19 -4.96
N VAL A 86 8.16 -1.57 -5.98
CA VAL A 86 6.88 -0.88 -5.90
C VAL A 86 5.91 -1.56 -6.85
N THR A 87 4.71 -1.86 -6.35
CA THR A 87 3.59 -2.36 -7.13
C THR A 87 2.39 -1.43 -6.96
N SER A 88 1.44 -1.44 -7.88
CA SER A 88 0.37 -0.45 -7.94
C SER A 88 -0.91 -0.94 -7.24
N HIS A 89 -0.86 -1.08 -5.91
CA HIS A 89 -1.97 -1.47 -5.04
C HIS A 89 -2.67 -2.77 -5.48
N GLN A 90 -1.88 -3.78 -5.83
CA GLN A 90 -2.33 -5.04 -6.42
C GLN A 90 -2.02 -6.27 -5.57
N ALA A 91 -1.58 -6.12 -4.33
CA ALA A 91 -1.24 -7.26 -3.47
C ALA A 91 -2.43 -8.21 -3.21
N PHE A 92 -3.67 -7.71 -3.37
CA PHE A 92 -4.88 -8.54 -3.29
C PHE A 92 -5.12 -9.40 -4.54
N PHE A 93 -4.45 -9.14 -5.66
CA PHE A 93 -4.73 -9.76 -6.94
C PHE A 93 -4.19 -11.20 -7.02
N THR A 94 -4.75 -12.09 -6.20
CA THR A 94 -4.53 -13.53 -6.22
C THR A 94 -5.79 -14.25 -6.70
N HIS A 95 -5.65 -15.47 -7.17
CA HIS A 95 -6.78 -16.27 -7.65
C HIS A 95 -7.85 -16.43 -6.56
N GLU A 96 -7.45 -16.80 -5.36
CA GLU A 96 -8.34 -17.01 -4.20
C GLU A 96 -9.03 -15.72 -3.77
N ALA A 97 -8.31 -14.59 -3.75
CA ALA A 97 -8.90 -13.31 -3.38
C ALA A 97 -9.95 -12.88 -4.42
N MET A 98 -9.65 -13.03 -5.72
CA MET A 98 -10.60 -12.68 -6.78
C MET A 98 -11.85 -13.55 -6.76
N GLU A 99 -11.72 -14.85 -6.54
CA GLU A 99 -12.88 -15.75 -6.37
C GLU A 99 -13.74 -15.33 -5.18
N ASN A 100 -13.13 -15.05 -4.02
CA ASN A 100 -13.84 -14.63 -2.82
C ASN A 100 -14.54 -13.26 -3.00
N ILE A 101 -13.89 -12.30 -3.64
CA ILE A 101 -14.48 -10.99 -3.94
C ILE A 101 -15.70 -11.16 -4.86
N ALA A 102 -15.55 -11.93 -5.93
CA ALA A 102 -16.65 -12.18 -6.87
C ALA A 102 -17.82 -12.90 -6.19
N ALA A 103 -17.56 -13.98 -5.46
CA ALA A 103 -18.60 -14.74 -4.75
C ALA A 103 -19.33 -13.87 -3.71
N THR A 104 -18.61 -13.10 -2.91
CA THR A 104 -19.20 -12.20 -1.90
C THR A 104 -20.04 -11.12 -2.54
N THR A 105 -19.55 -10.50 -3.62
CA THR A 105 -20.28 -9.46 -4.35
C THR A 105 -21.59 -10.00 -4.94
N LEU A 106 -21.53 -11.15 -5.61
CA LEU A 106 -22.73 -11.79 -6.16
C LEU A 106 -23.71 -12.21 -5.07
N GLN A 107 -23.23 -12.71 -3.93
CA GLN A 107 -24.10 -13.06 -2.81
C GLN A 107 -24.78 -11.83 -2.21
N ASN A 108 -24.07 -10.72 -2.02
CA ASN A 108 -24.64 -9.47 -1.52
C ASN A 108 -25.76 -8.94 -2.46
N ILE A 109 -25.54 -8.97 -3.77
CA ILE A 109 -26.54 -8.57 -4.78
C ILE A 109 -27.76 -9.51 -4.69
N LYS A 110 -27.55 -10.81 -4.62
CA LYS A 110 -28.62 -11.80 -4.51
C LYS A 110 -29.46 -11.62 -3.24
N ASP A 111 -28.81 -11.35 -2.11
CA ASP A 111 -29.48 -11.13 -0.83
C ASP A 111 -30.27 -9.80 -0.86
N PHE A 112 -29.72 -8.74 -1.47
CA PHE A 112 -30.43 -7.48 -1.66
C PHE A 112 -31.70 -7.65 -2.51
N ILE A 113 -31.63 -8.32 -3.66
CA ILE A 113 -32.78 -8.56 -4.56
C ILE A 113 -33.85 -9.40 -3.85
N ASN A 114 -33.44 -10.37 -3.03
CA ASN A 114 -34.38 -11.27 -2.32
C ASN A 114 -34.82 -10.73 -0.94
N HIS A 115 -34.56 -9.47 -0.62
CA HIS A 115 -34.90 -8.83 0.65
C HIS A 115 -34.39 -9.59 1.89
N LYS A 116 -33.26 -10.27 1.77
CA LYS A 116 -32.61 -10.96 2.90
C LYS A 116 -31.75 -9.99 3.71
N PRO A 117 -31.41 -10.35 4.97
CA PRO A 117 -30.46 -9.58 5.77
C PRO A 117 -29.11 -9.43 5.05
N LEU A 118 -28.59 -8.22 4.96
CA LEU A 118 -27.30 -7.92 4.34
C LEU A 118 -26.19 -8.02 5.39
N LEU A 119 -25.49 -9.15 5.41
CA LEU A 119 -24.47 -9.43 6.42
C LEU A 119 -23.24 -8.50 6.30
N ASN A 120 -22.98 -7.99 5.09
CA ASN A 120 -21.83 -7.13 4.80
C ASN A 120 -22.23 -5.66 4.60
N GLU A 121 -23.41 -5.26 5.06
CA GLU A 121 -23.86 -3.86 4.97
C GLU A 121 -22.98 -2.95 5.80
N VAL A 122 -22.42 -1.92 5.16
CA VAL A 122 -21.67 -0.87 5.85
C VAL A 122 -22.66 0.11 6.48
N LYS A 123 -22.75 0.10 7.78
CA LYS A 123 -23.58 1.04 8.55
C LYS A 123 -22.72 2.21 9.00
N LYS A 124 -23.29 3.44 8.84
CA LYS A 124 -22.69 4.66 9.36
C LYS A 124 -22.92 4.77 10.87
#